data_68c48f0e06c079de869b0db384d45c26
#
_entry.id   68c48f0e06c079de869b0db384d45c26
#
_cell.length_a   1.000
_cell.length_b   1.000
_cell.length_c   1.000
_cell.angle_alpha   90.00
_cell.angle_beta   90.00
_cell.angle_gamma   90.00
#
_symmetry.space_group_name_H-M   'P 1'
#
loop_
_entity.id
_entity.type
_entity.pdbx_description
1 polymer ?
#
loop_
_entity_poly.entity_id
_entity_poly.type
_entity_poly.pdbx_seq_one_letter_code
_entity_poly.pdbx_strand_id
1 'polypeptide(L)'
;METAFDIISLVLFIVVILLAFFRKVNVGVVAVTFGVIMVRIFGLTDKDLIGGFSTSMFTTLVGITLLFAAITQTGALDLLARKIIALAGNKMWVLPIMVYIAGFVIAGVGPGAVPALAIIPALAAIIAVEVGFNPLMLVLIGEQGLMAGRMTPITPEAAIITGAAAEANIANVMPTILVCQTLVTIVSSFVFWFIFKGHKVKQPLNPIERGTLEKFNAKQIIALLSIVLMLVLLIFVKVNIGVAAFAVAGLLFLFGIADDGKALKSLPWGTIVMVLAVGSLLNIVNKMGGIDLMSNALAKIMTKGTAT
;
A
#
# COMPACT_ATOMS: atom_id res chain seq x y z
N MET A 1 18.23 29.78 -21.88
CA MET A 1 18.49 28.32 -22.04
C MET A 1 17.89 27.53 -20.88
N GLU A 2 17.93 28.03 -19.63
CA GLU A 2 17.36 27.34 -18.46
C GLU A 2 15.86 27.02 -18.66
N THR A 3 15.04 28.00 -18.98
CA THR A 3 13.59 27.79 -19.18
C THR A 3 13.22 26.77 -20.28
N ALA A 4 14.08 26.57 -21.27
CA ALA A 4 13.85 25.57 -22.32
C ALA A 4 14.10 24.13 -21.78
N PHE A 5 15.12 23.93 -20.97
CA PHE A 5 15.43 22.64 -20.37
C PHE A 5 14.37 22.24 -19.33
N ASP A 6 13.85 23.18 -18.54
CA ASP A 6 12.77 22.96 -17.60
C ASP A 6 11.52 22.41 -18.31
N ILE A 7 11.11 23.05 -19.42
CA ILE A 7 9.96 22.63 -20.22
C ILE A 7 10.21 21.27 -20.88
N ILE A 8 11.37 21.07 -21.49
CA ILE A 8 11.70 19.81 -22.17
C ILE A 8 11.73 18.66 -21.20
N SER A 9 12.32 18.83 -20.00
CA SER A 9 12.39 17.77 -19.00
C SER A 9 11.00 17.37 -18.50
N LEU A 10 10.11 18.34 -18.25
CA LEU A 10 8.75 18.09 -17.83
C LEU A 10 7.91 17.43 -18.93
N VAL A 11 8.04 17.89 -20.18
CA VAL A 11 7.35 17.28 -21.33
C VAL A 11 7.80 15.83 -21.52
N LEU A 12 9.10 15.56 -21.47
CA LEU A 12 9.63 14.19 -21.57
C LEU A 12 9.13 13.30 -20.46
N PHE A 13 9.03 13.81 -19.22
CA PHE A 13 8.45 13.07 -18.10
C PHE A 13 6.98 12.68 -18.37
N ILE A 14 6.17 13.62 -18.85
CA ILE A 14 4.77 13.35 -19.20
C ILE A 14 4.69 12.34 -20.36
N VAL A 15 5.54 12.48 -21.37
CA VAL A 15 5.60 11.55 -22.51
C VAL A 15 5.94 10.13 -22.04
N VAL A 16 6.86 9.97 -21.09
CA VAL A 16 7.21 8.65 -20.49
C VAL A 16 5.99 7.99 -19.87
N ILE A 17 5.22 8.74 -19.07
CA ILE A 17 4.01 8.22 -18.42
C ILE A 17 2.96 7.83 -19.48
N LEU A 18 2.71 8.69 -20.46
CA LEU A 18 1.73 8.44 -21.51
C LEU A 18 2.13 7.24 -22.37
N LEU A 19 3.39 7.15 -22.80
CA LEU A 19 3.89 6.02 -23.58
C LEU A 19 3.76 4.70 -22.82
N ALA A 20 4.12 4.67 -21.54
CA ALA A 20 3.99 3.49 -20.71
C ALA A 20 2.51 3.07 -20.58
N PHE A 21 1.61 4.03 -20.40
CA PHE A 21 0.16 3.77 -20.29
C PHE A 21 -0.41 3.19 -21.58
N PHE A 22 -0.16 3.85 -22.74
CA PHE A 22 -0.69 3.39 -24.02
C PHE A 22 -0.08 2.06 -24.50
N ARG A 23 1.19 1.84 -24.22
CA ARG A 23 1.89 0.61 -24.60
C ARG A 23 1.73 -0.53 -23.58
N LYS A 24 1.09 -0.27 -22.42
CA LYS A 24 0.91 -1.25 -21.32
C LYS A 24 2.23 -1.85 -20.84
N VAL A 25 3.31 -1.05 -20.85
CA VAL A 25 4.63 -1.41 -20.35
C VAL A 25 4.83 -0.83 -18.96
N ASN A 26 5.64 -1.47 -18.14
CA ASN A 26 5.97 -0.92 -16.82
C ASN A 26 6.60 0.47 -16.94
N VAL A 27 5.99 1.46 -16.29
CA VAL A 27 6.42 2.88 -16.34
C VAL A 27 7.88 3.03 -15.93
N GLY A 28 8.37 2.25 -14.96
CA GLY A 28 9.75 2.29 -14.51
C GLY A 28 10.75 1.89 -15.60
N VAL A 29 10.43 0.86 -16.38
CA VAL A 29 11.29 0.44 -17.49
C VAL A 29 11.38 1.55 -18.54
N VAL A 30 10.25 2.16 -18.89
CA VAL A 30 10.21 3.29 -19.82
C VAL A 30 10.96 4.50 -19.24
N ALA A 31 10.81 4.76 -17.94
CA ALA A 31 11.48 5.85 -17.23
C ALA A 31 13.01 5.74 -17.32
N VAL A 32 13.59 4.56 -17.09
CA VAL A 32 15.04 4.36 -17.23
C VAL A 32 15.47 4.52 -18.69
N THR A 33 14.72 3.95 -19.63
CA THR A 33 15.03 4.07 -21.07
C THR A 33 15.12 5.53 -21.51
N PHE A 34 14.12 6.32 -21.15
CA PHE A 34 14.13 7.76 -21.47
C PHE A 34 15.12 8.54 -20.59
N GLY A 35 15.34 8.10 -19.35
CA GLY A 35 16.37 8.66 -18.46
C GLY A 35 17.77 8.63 -19.09
N VAL A 36 18.14 7.52 -19.74
CA VAL A 36 19.41 7.41 -20.48
C VAL A 36 19.49 8.45 -21.61
N ILE A 37 18.39 8.69 -22.32
CA ILE A 37 18.33 9.71 -23.38
C ILE A 37 18.45 11.11 -22.77
N MET A 38 17.70 11.37 -21.70
CA MET A 38 17.67 12.69 -21.04
C MET A 38 19.04 13.09 -20.49
N VAL A 39 19.77 12.17 -19.83
CA VAL A 39 21.10 12.51 -19.30
C VAL A 39 22.06 12.92 -20.42
N ARG A 40 21.92 12.39 -21.63
CA ARG A 40 22.73 12.79 -22.78
C ARG A 40 22.31 14.16 -23.34
N ILE A 41 21.03 14.42 -23.46
CA ILE A 41 20.48 15.70 -23.95
C ILE A 41 20.86 16.85 -23.00
N PHE A 42 20.78 16.62 -21.70
CA PHE A 42 21.00 17.64 -20.68
C PHE A 42 22.47 17.73 -20.21
N GLY A 43 23.39 16.95 -20.77
CA GLY A 43 24.80 16.96 -20.39
C GLY A 43 25.06 16.40 -18.98
N LEU A 44 24.13 15.60 -18.46
CA LEU A 44 24.25 14.88 -17.20
C LEU A 44 25.00 13.55 -17.39
N THR A 45 25.25 12.86 -16.29
CA THR A 45 25.97 11.58 -16.28
C THR A 45 25.08 10.43 -15.89
N ASP A 46 25.50 9.19 -16.21
CA ASP A 46 24.81 7.99 -15.74
C ASP A 46 24.74 7.91 -14.20
N LYS A 47 25.72 8.53 -13.50
CA LYS A 47 25.70 8.64 -12.03
C LYS A 47 24.51 9.46 -11.53
N ASP A 48 24.08 10.47 -12.28
CA ASP A 48 22.92 11.28 -11.94
C ASP A 48 21.63 10.47 -12.05
N LEU A 49 21.53 9.61 -13.07
CA LEU A 49 20.40 8.69 -13.23
C LEU A 49 20.41 7.61 -12.15
N ILE A 50 21.54 6.94 -11.94
CA ILE A 50 21.69 5.87 -10.94
C ILE A 50 21.51 6.41 -9.53
N GLY A 51 22.04 7.61 -9.22
CA GLY A 51 21.91 8.25 -7.93
C GLY A 51 20.47 8.61 -7.53
N GLY A 52 19.57 8.67 -8.51
CA GLY A 52 18.14 8.83 -8.24
C GLY A 52 17.42 7.55 -7.77
N PHE A 53 18.07 6.37 -7.85
CA PHE A 53 17.52 5.15 -7.27
C PHE A 53 17.69 5.17 -5.75
N SER A 54 16.62 5.31 -5.02
CA SER A 54 16.65 5.37 -3.55
C SER A 54 16.88 3.97 -2.95
N THR A 55 18.09 3.72 -2.42
CA THR A 55 18.41 2.47 -1.70
C THR A 55 17.58 2.31 -0.43
N SER A 56 17.26 3.41 0.25
CA SER A 56 16.39 3.40 1.43
C SER A 56 14.98 2.95 1.08
N MET A 57 14.42 3.49 -0.02
CA MET A 57 13.09 3.10 -0.49
C MET A 57 13.08 1.64 -0.97
N PHE A 58 14.11 1.18 -1.69
CA PHE A 58 14.25 -0.23 -2.04
C PHE A 58 14.23 -1.13 -0.82
N THR A 59 15.08 -0.84 0.18
CA THR A 59 15.18 -1.62 1.41
C THR A 59 13.85 -1.66 2.15
N THR A 60 13.13 -0.53 2.21
CA THR A 60 11.85 -0.44 2.89
C THR A 60 10.78 -1.24 2.16
N LEU A 61 10.63 -1.06 0.85
CA LEU A 61 9.62 -1.76 0.06
C LEU A 61 9.85 -3.28 0.06
N VAL A 62 11.09 -3.70 -0.22
CA VAL A 62 11.40 -5.13 -0.26
C VAL A 62 11.32 -5.75 1.12
N GLY A 63 11.88 -5.12 2.15
CA GLY A 63 11.86 -5.63 3.52
C GLY A 63 10.45 -5.84 4.05
N ILE A 64 9.60 -4.81 3.97
CA ILE A 64 8.22 -4.91 4.44
C ILE A 64 7.45 -5.96 3.64
N THR A 65 7.50 -5.90 2.31
CA THR A 65 6.74 -6.85 1.48
C THR A 65 7.22 -8.28 1.65
N LEU A 66 8.52 -8.50 1.88
CA LEU A 66 9.10 -9.82 2.12
C LEU A 66 8.61 -10.42 3.45
N LEU A 67 8.62 -9.63 4.52
CA LEU A 67 8.10 -10.06 5.83
C LEU A 67 6.63 -10.45 5.72
N PHE A 68 5.81 -9.61 5.09
CA PHE A 68 4.38 -9.91 4.99
C PHE A 68 4.06 -11.01 3.99
N ALA A 69 4.89 -11.22 2.96
CA ALA A 69 4.81 -12.40 2.12
C ALA A 69 5.06 -13.69 2.91
N ALA A 70 6.04 -13.68 3.82
CA ALA A 70 6.30 -14.80 4.73
C ALA A 70 5.12 -15.05 5.68
N ILE A 71 4.56 -14.00 6.29
CA ILE A 71 3.41 -14.12 7.20
C ILE A 71 2.18 -14.65 6.45
N THR A 72 1.90 -14.15 5.25
CA THR A 72 0.75 -14.57 4.42
C THR A 72 0.81 -16.06 4.09
N GLN A 73 1.98 -16.64 3.83
CA GLN A 73 2.15 -18.07 3.58
C GLN A 73 1.67 -18.96 4.74
N THR A 74 1.66 -18.44 5.97
CA THR A 74 1.18 -19.20 7.14
C THR A 74 -0.35 -19.25 7.25
N GLY A 75 -1.08 -18.44 6.48
CA GLY A 75 -2.51 -18.25 6.61
C GLY A 75 -2.93 -17.45 7.86
N ALA A 76 -1.97 -16.87 8.60
CA ALA A 76 -2.26 -16.13 9.83
C ALA A 76 -3.15 -14.92 9.61
N LEU A 77 -2.92 -14.17 8.51
CA LEU A 77 -3.70 -12.98 8.18
C LEU A 77 -5.15 -13.34 7.75
N ASP A 78 -5.32 -14.44 7.01
CA ASP A 78 -6.63 -14.93 6.62
C ASP A 78 -7.46 -15.33 7.85
N LEU A 79 -6.87 -16.12 8.75
CA LEU A 79 -7.54 -16.53 9.99
C LEU A 79 -7.83 -15.33 10.91
N LEU A 80 -6.92 -14.34 10.96
CA LEU A 80 -7.13 -13.11 11.72
C LEU A 80 -8.33 -12.32 11.17
N ALA A 81 -8.43 -12.16 9.85
CA ALA A 81 -9.56 -11.49 9.21
C ALA A 81 -10.88 -12.20 9.53
N ARG A 82 -10.93 -13.53 9.39
CA ARG A 82 -12.11 -14.34 9.74
C ARG A 82 -12.53 -14.15 11.20
N LYS A 83 -11.57 -14.16 12.12
CA LYS A 83 -11.84 -13.95 13.55
C LYS A 83 -12.39 -12.55 13.85
N ILE A 84 -11.83 -11.51 13.20
CA ILE A 84 -12.35 -10.13 13.36
C ILE A 84 -13.79 -10.05 12.85
N ILE A 85 -14.09 -10.58 11.68
CA ILE A 85 -15.44 -10.55 11.11
C ILE A 85 -16.43 -11.34 11.97
N ALA A 86 -16.01 -12.48 12.49
CA ALA A 86 -16.86 -13.30 13.37
C ALA A 86 -17.24 -12.62 14.69
N LEU A 87 -16.54 -11.56 15.10
CA LEU A 87 -16.94 -10.76 16.26
C LEU A 87 -18.31 -10.09 16.08
N ALA A 88 -18.75 -9.88 14.84
CA ALA A 88 -20.09 -9.38 14.56
C ALA A 88 -21.18 -10.32 15.09
N GLY A 89 -20.93 -11.63 15.08
CA GLY A 89 -21.95 -12.65 15.38
C GLY A 89 -23.19 -12.43 14.51
N ASN A 90 -24.36 -12.57 15.10
CA ASN A 90 -25.64 -12.43 14.40
C ASN A 90 -26.16 -11.00 14.28
N LYS A 91 -25.34 -9.98 14.64
CA LYS A 91 -25.74 -8.58 14.57
C LYS A 91 -25.48 -8.02 13.18
N MET A 92 -26.47 -8.03 12.30
CA MET A 92 -26.35 -7.64 10.90
C MET A 92 -25.85 -6.21 10.67
N TRP A 93 -26.19 -5.27 11.55
CA TRP A 93 -25.68 -3.89 11.44
C TRP A 93 -24.18 -3.76 11.81
N VAL A 94 -23.65 -4.69 12.62
CA VAL A 94 -22.23 -4.72 13.02
C VAL A 94 -21.36 -5.37 11.97
N LEU A 95 -21.90 -6.31 11.19
CA LEU A 95 -21.12 -7.09 10.24
C LEU A 95 -20.38 -6.25 9.18
N PRO A 96 -20.98 -5.26 8.51
CA PRO A 96 -20.27 -4.38 7.61
C PRO A 96 -19.13 -3.62 8.30
N ILE A 97 -19.34 -3.21 9.55
CA ILE A 97 -18.30 -2.55 10.36
C ILE A 97 -17.14 -3.50 10.63
N MET A 98 -17.42 -4.75 10.99
CA MET A 98 -16.35 -5.74 11.22
C MET A 98 -15.60 -6.10 9.93
N VAL A 99 -16.28 -6.15 8.79
CA VAL A 99 -15.64 -6.33 7.49
C VAL A 99 -14.73 -5.14 7.15
N TYR A 100 -15.18 -3.91 7.40
CA TYR A 100 -14.34 -2.71 7.27
C TYR A 100 -13.11 -2.77 8.18
N ILE A 101 -13.31 -3.09 9.48
CA ILE A 101 -12.23 -3.21 10.46
C ILE A 101 -11.25 -4.32 10.06
N ALA A 102 -11.74 -5.46 9.57
CA ALA A 102 -10.87 -6.53 9.08
C ALA A 102 -10.00 -6.04 7.91
N GLY A 103 -10.60 -5.34 6.94
CA GLY A 103 -9.86 -4.73 5.84
C GLY A 103 -8.79 -3.75 6.34
N PHE A 104 -9.18 -2.85 7.25
CA PHE A 104 -8.28 -1.87 7.87
C PHE A 104 -7.12 -2.55 8.59
N VAL A 105 -7.40 -3.52 9.45
CA VAL A 105 -6.38 -4.21 10.25
C VAL A 105 -5.45 -5.02 9.35
N ILE A 106 -6.00 -5.84 8.43
CA ILE A 106 -5.19 -6.69 7.56
C ILE A 106 -4.25 -5.86 6.67
N ALA A 107 -4.70 -4.76 6.09
CA ALA A 107 -3.82 -3.90 5.30
C ALA A 107 -2.88 -3.08 6.19
N GLY A 108 -3.39 -2.56 7.30
CA GLY A 108 -2.72 -1.59 8.16
C GLY A 108 -1.67 -2.16 9.10
N VAL A 109 -1.72 -3.46 9.38
CA VAL A 109 -0.69 -4.13 10.21
C VAL A 109 0.65 -4.23 9.47
N GLY A 110 0.66 -3.91 8.16
CA GLY A 110 1.89 -3.75 7.41
C GLY A 110 1.93 -4.34 5.99
N PRO A 111 1.12 -5.35 5.60
CA PRO A 111 1.20 -5.90 4.25
C PRO A 111 0.79 -4.89 3.15
N GLY A 112 0.04 -3.86 3.53
CA GLY A 112 -0.49 -2.91 2.57
C GLY A 112 -1.64 -3.49 1.73
N ALA A 113 -1.89 -2.88 0.58
CA ALA A 113 -3.04 -3.21 -0.25
C ALA A 113 -2.95 -4.59 -0.92
N VAL A 114 -1.80 -4.96 -1.46
CA VAL A 114 -1.68 -6.11 -2.37
C VAL A 114 -2.09 -7.45 -1.72
N PRO A 115 -1.53 -7.86 -0.57
CA PRO A 115 -1.98 -9.09 0.10
C PRO A 115 -3.40 -8.99 0.65
N ALA A 116 -3.80 -7.82 1.13
CA ALA A 116 -5.13 -7.61 1.69
C ALA A 116 -6.24 -7.73 0.63
N LEU A 117 -5.98 -7.29 -0.62
CA LEU A 117 -6.89 -7.47 -1.77
C LEU A 117 -7.14 -8.94 -2.13
N ALA A 118 -6.20 -9.83 -1.85
CA ALA A 118 -6.42 -11.25 -2.07
C ALA A 118 -7.34 -11.88 -1.01
N ILE A 119 -7.35 -11.35 0.21
CA ILE A 119 -8.04 -11.93 1.36
C ILE A 119 -9.44 -11.32 1.54
N ILE A 120 -9.50 -10.00 1.68
CA ILE A 120 -10.71 -9.30 2.14
C ILE A 120 -11.87 -9.41 1.15
N PRO A 121 -11.72 -9.17 -0.17
CA PRO A 121 -12.84 -9.30 -1.11
C PRO A 121 -13.42 -10.71 -1.15
N ALA A 122 -12.55 -11.73 -1.14
CA ALA A 122 -12.98 -13.12 -1.18
C ALA A 122 -13.79 -13.50 0.08
N LEU A 123 -13.29 -13.14 1.28
CA LEU A 123 -14.00 -13.38 2.53
C LEU A 123 -15.31 -12.61 2.61
N ALA A 124 -15.30 -11.34 2.26
CA ALA A 124 -16.50 -10.49 2.30
C ALA A 124 -17.59 -11.02 1.36
N ALA A 125 -17.23 -11.51 0.16
CA ALA A 125 -18.16 -12.07 -0.78
C ALA A 125 -18.82 -13.36 -0.25
N ILE A 126 -18.03 -14.28 0.30
CA ILE A 126 -18.52 -15.55 0.86
C ILE A 126 -19.47 -15.27 2.02
N ILE A 127 -19.06 -14.46 2.97
CA ILE A 127 -19.86 -14.13 4.16
C ILE A 127 -21.14 -13.40 3.76
N ALA A 128 -21.08 -12.50 2.76
CA ALA A 128 -22.27 -11.81 2.29
C ALA A 128 -23.34 -12.76 1.79
N VAL A 129 -22.96 -13.77 1.02
CA VAL A 129 -23.87 -14.79 0.51
C VAL A 129 -24.47 -15.62 1.67
N GLU A 130 -23.63 -16.03 2.61
CA GLU A 130 -24.06 -16.84 3.77
C GLU A 130 -25.12 -16.12 4.62
N VAL A 131 -24.93 -14.82 4.85
CA VAL A 131 -25.81 -14.05 5.74
C VAL A 131 -26.94 -13.30 5.03
N GLY A 132 -26.94 -13.28 3.68
CA GLY A 132 -27.97 -12.63 2.87
C GLY A 132 -27.74 -11.14 2.60
N PHE A 133 -26.51 -10.65 2.71
CA PHE A 133 -26.12 -9.34 2.20
C PHE A 133 -25.82 -9.39 0.70
N ASN A 134 -25.90 -8.22 0.05
CA ASN A 134 -25.36 -8.10 -1.30
C ASN A 134 -23.84 -8.29 -1.29
N PRO A 135 -23.27 -9.27 -2.03
CA PRO A 135 -21.84 -9.53 -2.02
C PRO A 135 -21.00 -8.32 -2.43
N LEU A 136 -21.44 -7.58 -3.45
CA LEU A 136 -20.73 -6.39 -3.91
C LEU A 136 -20.67 -5.31 -2.81
N MET A 137 -21.71 -5.16 -2.02
CA MET A 137 -21.73 -4.20 -0.89
C MET A 137 -20.65 -4.53 0.13
N LEU A 138 -20.61 -5.79 0.61
CA LEU A 138 -19.63 -6.16 1.65
C LEU A 138 -18.20 -6.15 1.12
N VAL A 139 -17.99 -6.55 -0.14
CA VAL A 139 -16.69 -6.44 -0.82
C VAL A 139 -16.24 -4.99 -0.86
N LEU A 140 -17.07 -4.07 -1.34
CA LEU A 140 -16.73 -2.64 -1.41
C LEU A 140 -16.45 -2.05 -0.03
N ILE A 141 -17.23 -2.41 1.00
CA ILE A 141 -16.98 -1.94 2.38
C ILE A 141 -15.66 -2.49 2.91
N GLY A 142 -15.35 -3.75 2.68
CA GLY A 142 -14.07 -4.35 3.06
C GLY A 142 -12.88 -3.69 2.35
N GLU A 143 -13.05 -3.36 1.08
CA GLU A 143 -12.07 -2.62 0.28
C GLU A 143 -11.87 -1.18 0.81
N GLN A 144 -12.93 -0.49 1.25
CA GLN A 144 -12.77 0.82 1.91
C GLN A 144 -11.94 0.71 3.18
N GLY A 145 -12.16 -0.31 4.01
CA GLY A 145 -11.34 -0.56 5.18
C GLY A 145 -9.86 -0.77 4.81
N LEU A 146 -9.60 -1.60 3.80
CA LEU A 146 -8.27 -1.82 3.27
C LEU A 146 -7.62 -0.52 2.76
N MET A 147 -8.37 0.31 2.03
CA MET A 147 -7.89 1.59 1.51
C MET A 147 -7.49 2.58 2.62
N ALA A 148 -8.17 2.56 3.76
CA ALA A 148 -7.78 3.31 4.94
C ALA A 148 -6.54 2.68 5.61
N GLY A 149 -6.57 1.38 5.86
CA GLY A 149 -5.51 0.66 6.57
C GLY A 149 -4.14 0.75 5.91
N ARG A 150 -4.07 0.71 4.58
CA ARG A 150 -2.80 0.83 3.84
C ARG A 150 -2.06 2.16 4.06
N MET A 151 -2.71 3.16 4.67
CA MET A 151 -2.10 4.45 5.01
C MET A 151 -1.47 4.47 6.40
N THR A 152 -1.45 3.35 7.14
CA THR A 152 -0.69 3.29 8.40
C THR A 152 0.81 3.39 8.12
N PRO A 153 1.60 3.99 9.04
CA PRO A 153 3.01 4.31 8.80
C PRO A 153 3.94 3.12 8.52
N ILE A 154 3.47 1.91 8.75
CA ILE A 154 4.26 0.67 8.63
C ILE A 154 4.01 -0.10 7.32
N THR A 155 3.24 0.48 6.40
CA THR A 155 2.92 -0.15 5.10
C THR A 155 3.87 0.30 3.99
N PRO A 156 4.01 -0.49 2.91
CA PRO A 156 4.79 -0.09 1.74
C PRO A 156 4.31 1.20 1.11
N GLU A 157 2.99 1.42 1.03
CA GLU A 157 2.39 2.61 0.44
C GLU A 157 2.73 3.86 1.25
N ALA A 158 2.66 3.78 2.59
CA ALA A 158 3.06 4.87 3.47
C ALA A 158 4.57 5.17 3.34
N ALA A 159 5.40 4.15 3.15
CA ALA A 159 6.82 4.32 2.92
C ALA A 159 7.12 5.10 1.62
N ILE A 160 6.37 4.83 0.53
CA ILE A 160 6.48 5.57 -0.72
C ILE A 160 6.11 7.05 -0.52
N ILE A 161 4.98 7.30 0.13
CA ILE A 161 4.49 8.67 0.40
C ILE A 161 5.48 9.42 1.29
N THR A 162 5.96 8.78 2.36
CA THR A 162 6.93 9.39 3.28
C THR A 162 8.25 9.69 2.57
N GLY A 163 8.72 8.80 1.70
CA GLY A 163 9.91 9.01 0.89
C GLY A 163 9.78 10.22 -0.03
N ALA A 164 8.68 10.29 -0.80
CA ALA A 164 8.41 11.41 -1.68
C ALA A 164 8.24 12.75 -0.92
N ALA A 165 7.58 12.72 0.24
CA ALA A 165 7.42 13.90 1.10
C ALA A 165 8.78 14.39 1.65
N ALA A 166 9.65 13.47 2.05
CA ALA A 166 10.99 13.80 2.52
C ALA A 166 11.85 14.46 1.44
N GLU A 167 11.77 13.99 0.19
CA GLU A 167 12.44 14.62 -0.96
C GLU A 167 11.93 16.05 -1.21
N ALA A 168 10.64 16.30 -0.93
CA ALA A 168 10.03 17.62 -1.01
C ALA A 168 10.20 18.47 0.28
N ASN A 169 10.99 18.01 1.26
CA ASN A 169 11.16 18.65 2.58
C ASN A 169 9.85 18.83 3.37
N ILE A 170 8.86 17.98 3.16
CA ILE A 170 7.59 17.99 3.89
C ILE A 170 7.62 16.91 4.97
N ALA A 171 7.48 17.31 6.22
CA ALA A 171 7.47 16.40 7.36
C ALA A 171 6.04 16.04 7.80
N ASN A 172 5.89 14.88 8.44
CA ASN A 172 4.69 14.47 9.18
C ASN A 172 3.38 14.44 8.36
N VAL A 173 3.44 14.07 7.07
CA VAL A 173 2.23 14.00 6.20
C VAL A 173 1.32 12.81 6.54
N MET A 174 1.87 11.70 7.03
CA MET A 174 1.13 10.44 7.18
C MET A 174 -0.05 10.50 8.16
N PRO A 175 0.04 11.15 9.34
CA PRO A 175 -1.12 11.23 10.24
C PRO A 175 -2.32 11.92 9.58
N THR A 176 -2.08 13.02 8.87
CA THR A 176 -3.14 13.75 8.16
C THR A 176 -3.75 12.90 7.04
N ILE A 177 -2.92 12.25 6.23
CA ILE A 177 -3.38 11.37 5.15
C ILE A 177 -4.19 10.20 5.71
N LEU A 178 -3.72 9.55 6.79
CA LEU A 178 -4.44 8.45 7.43
C LEU A 178 -5.81 8.89 7.93
N VAL A 179 -5.91 10.04 8.61
CA VAL A 179 -7.18 10.56 9.12
C VAL A 179 -8.12 10.91 7.97
N CYS A 180 -7.67 11.69 7.00
CA CYS A 180 -8.49 12.08 5.85
C CYS A 180 -8.97 10.86 5.05
N GLN A 181 -8.06 9.92 4.75
CA GLN A 181 -8.41 8.69 4.04
C GLN A 181 -9.43 7.85 4.82
N THR A 182 -9.24 7.71 6.15
CA THR A 182 -10.16 6.96 7.00
C THR A 182 -11.56 7.60 7.01
N LEU A 183 -11.64 8.92 7.12
CA LEU A 183 -12.93 9.63 7.08
C LEU A 183 -13.65 9.45 5.73
N VAL A 184 -12.93 9.62 4.63
CA VAL A 184 -13.49 9.43 3.27
C VAL A 184 -14.00 8.00 3.09
N THR A 185 -13.23 7.00 3.52
CA THR A 185 -13.60 5.60 3.36
C THR A 185 -14.75 5.17 4.28
N ILE A 186 -14.87 5.75 5.47
CA ILE A 186 -16.04 5.54 6.34
C ILE A 186 -17.30 6.11 5.67
N VAL A 187 -17.23 7.35 5.16
CA VAL A 187 -18.36 7.97 4.46
C VAL A 187 -18.75 7.14 3.23
N SER A 188 -17.78 6.72 2.41
CA SER A 188 -18.03 5.86 1.26
C SER A 188 -18.67 4.53 1.63
N SER A 189 -18.21 3.91 2.73
CA SER A 189 -18.80 2.65 3.25
C SER A 189 -20.26 2.84 3.66
N PHE A 190 -20.57 3.97 4.27
CA PHE A 190 -21.94 4.31 4.64
C PHE A 190 -22.83 4.51 3.40
N VAL A 191 -22.30 5.18 2.37
CA VAL A 191 -22.99 5.35 1.08
C VAL A 191 -23.27 3.99 0.43
N PHE A 192 -22.30 3.08 0.36
CA PHE A 192 -22.52 1.74 -0.17
C PHE A 192 -23.56 0.97 0.63
N TRP A 193 -23.50 1.03 1.97
CA TRP A 193 -24.48 0.37 2.81
C TRP A 193 -25.92 0.85 2.54
N PHE A 194 -26.11 2.15 2.26
CA PHE A 194 -27.41 2.71 1.87
C PHE A 194 -27.83 2.31 0.46
N ILE A 195 -26.95 2.46 -0.55
CA ILE A 195 -27.22 2.16 -1.96
C ILE A 195 -27.67 0.70 -2.11
N PHE A 196 -26.95 -0.21 -1.48
CA PHE A 196 -27.24 -1.65 -1.56
C PHE A 196 -28.28 -2.10 -0.53
N LYS A 197 -28.96 -1.16 0.16
CA LYS A 197 -30.02 -1.43 1.12
C LYS A 197 -29.62 -2.37 2.26
N GLY A 198 -28.38 -2.30 2.73
CA GLY A 198 -27.83 -3.11 3.83
C GLY A 198 -28.66 -2.99 5.11
N HIS A 199 -29.28 -1.82 5.36
CA HIS A 199 -30.17 -1.57 6.49
C HIS A 199 -31.45 -2.43 6.50
N LYS A 200 -31.81 -3.08 5.37
CA LYS A 200 -32.99 -3.93 5.28
C LYS A 200 -32.74 -5.36 5.77
N VAL A 201 -31.49 -5.81 5.82
CA VAL A 201 -31.11 -7.14 6.30
C VAL A 201 -31.06 -7.13 7.82
N LYS A 202 -32.12 -7.63 8.46
CA LYS A 202 -32.27 -7.61 9.94
C LYS A 202 -31.78 -8.88 10.61
N GLN A 203 -31.88 -10.01 9.93
CA GLN A 203 -31.48 -11.32 10.45
C GLN A 203 -30.62 -12.05 9.42
N PRO A 204 -29.62 -12.83 9.85
CA PRO A 204 -28.81 -13.63 8.93
C PRO A 204 -29.63 -14.79 8.37
N LEU A 205 -29.36 -15.13 7.10
CA LEU A 205 -29.89 -16.35 6.49
C LEU A 205 -29.32 -17.58 7.20
N ASN A 206 -28.00 -17.58 7.40
CA ASN A 206 -27.31 -18.59 8.19
C ASN A 206 -26.55 -17.87 9.35
N PRO A 207 -26.72 -18.32 10.61
CA PRO A 207 -26.01 -17.74 11.73
C PRO A 207 -24.49 -17.88 11.60
N ILE A 208 -23.76 -16.83 11.94
CA ILE A 208 -22.29 -16.89 12.01
C ILE A 208 -21.91 -17.58 13.32
N GLU A 209 -21.44 -18.82 13.23
CA GLU A 209 -20.99 -19.59 14.38
C GLU A 209 -19.58 -19.17 14.82
N ARG A 210 -19.47 -18.45 15.92
CA ARG A 210 -18.19 -18.00 16.49
C ARG A 210 -17.29 -19.15 16.93
N GLY A 211 -17.86 -20.31 17.25
CA GLY A 211 -17.17 -21.46 17.84
C GLY A 211 -16.46 -22.38 16.83
N THR A 212 -16.74 -22.25 15.53
CA THR A 212 -16.21 -23.14 14.49
C THR A 212 -14.85 -22.72 13.94
N LEU A 213 -14.39 -21.49 14.27
CA LEU A 213 -13.10 -21.01 13.77
C LEU A 213 -11.94 -21.71 14.49
N GLU A 214 -11.02 -22.22 13.67
CA GLU A 214 -9.80 -22.85 14.16
C GLU A 214 -8.99 -21.96 15.10
N LYS A 215 -8.25 -22.57 16.02
CA LYS A 215 -7.27 -21.86 16.85
C LYS A 215 -6.03 -21.59 16.00
N PHE A 216 -5.34 -20.50 16.30
CA PHE A 216 -4.05 -20.23 15.68
C PHE A 216 -3.07 -21.38 16.03
N ASN A 217 -2.42 -21.93 15.01
CA ASN A 217 -1.34 -22.88 15.19
C ASN A 217 -0.02 -22.16 15.55
N ALA A 218 0.99 -22.92 15.97
CA ALA A 218 2.28 -22.35 16.40
C ALA A 218 2.94 -21.48 15.32
N LYS A 219 2.92 -21.90 14.05
CA LYS A 219 3.50 -21.13 12.95
C LYS A 219 2.78 -19.79 12.74
N GLN A 220 1.46 -19.78 12.84
CA GLN A 220 0.64 -18.56 12.71
C GLN A 220 0.89 -17.61 13.89
N ILE A 221 1.03 -18.14 15.11
CA ILE A 221 1.35 -17.32 16.29
C ILE A 221 2.72 -16.67 16.13
N ILE A 222 3.74 -17.44 15.73
CA ILE A 222 5.10 -16.93 15.49
C ILE A 222 5.07 -15.85 14.39
N ALA A 223 4.32 -16.08 13.32
CA ALA A 223 4.16 -15.14 12.23
C ALA A 223 3.51 -13.81 12.70
N LEU A 224 2.49 -13.86 13.56
CA LEU A 224 1.88 -12.65 14.13
C LEU A 224 2.82 -11.96 15.13
N LEU A 225 3.53 -12.72 15.96
CA LEU A 225 4.53 -12.18 16.89
C LEU A 225 5.72 -11.53 16.16
N SER A 226 6.03 -11.96 14.95
CA SER A 226 7.08 -11.34 14.13
C SER A 226 6.76 -9.88 13.77
N ILE A 227 5.48 -9.53 13.64
CA ILE A 227 5.05 -8.13 13.46
C ILE A 227 5.37 -7.32 14.73
N VAL A 228 5.07 -7.88 15.88
CA VAL A 228 5.38 -7.22 17.17
C VAL A 228 6.88 -7.05 17.31
N LEU A 229 7.68 -8.07 16.96
CA LEU A 229 9.13 -7.99 16.98
C LEU A 229 9.66 -6.87 16.05
N MET A 230 9.13 -6.78 14.83
CA MET A 230 9.47 -5.67 13.91
C MET A 230 9.18 -4.31 14.53
N LEU A 231 8.00 -4.15 15.16
CA LEU A 231 7.62 -2.90 15.83
C LEU A 231 8.52 -2.59 17.03
N VAL A 232 8.92 -3.59 17.79
CA VAL A 232 9.88 -3.43 18.90
C VAL A 232 11.23 -2.94 18.38
N LEU A 233 11.75 -3.53 17.31
CA LEU A 233 13.00 -3.08 16.67
C LEU A 233 12.89 -1.65 16.15
N LEU A 234 11.75 -1.29 15.56
CA LEU A 234 11.50 0.06 15.06
C LEU A 234 11.45 1.10 16.19
N ILE A 235 10.67 0.83 17.24
CA ILE A 235 10.34 1.83 18.26
C ILE A 235 11.46 1.95 19.31
N PHE A 236 11.95 0.84 19.83
CA PHE A 236 12.89 0.81 20.96
C PHE A 236 14.34 0.78 20.49
N VAL A 237 14.66 0.03 19.43
CA VAL A 237 16.02 -0.06 18.91
C VAL A 237 16.28 1.01 17.84
N LYS A 238 15.22 1.66 17.33
CA LYS A 238 15.27 2.71 16.27
C LYS A 238 15.94 2.23 14.98
N VAL A 239 15.77 0.96 14.65
CA VAL A 239 16.21 0.38 13.38
C VAL A 239 15.30 0.90 12.26
N ASN A 240 15.88 1.17 11.08
CA ASN A 240 15.06 1.49 9.90
C ASN A 240 14.03 0.38 9.64
N ILE A 241 12.79 0.75 9.34
CA ILE A 241 11.67 -0.18 9.20
C ILE A 241 11.93 -1.27 8.16
N GLY A 242 12.55 -0.93 7.03
CA GLY A 242 12.90 -1.90 5.98
C GLY A 242 13.94 -2.91 6.46
N VAL A 243 14.98 -2.45 7.16
CA VAL A 243 16.03 -3.31 7.73
C VAL A 243 15.46 -4.21 8.81
N ALA A 244 14.61 -3.68 9.70
CA ALA A 244 13.93 -4.47 10.73
C ALA A 244 13.05 -5.56 10.10
N ALA A 245 12.27 -5.20 9.08
CA ALA A 245 11.42 -6.15 8.35
C ALA A 245 12.24 -7.24 7.65
N PHE A 246 13.35 -6.89 7.00
CA PHE A 246 14.28 -7.86 6.41
C PHE A 246 14.84 -8.83 7.44
N ALA A 247 15.32 -8.31 8.57
CA ALA A 247 15.89 -9.14 9.63
C ALA A 247 14.86 -10.13 10.18
N VAL A 248 13.65 -9.65 10.44
CA VAL A 248 12.56 -10.48 10.97
C VAL A 248 12.07 -11.50 9.94
N ALA A 249 11.98 -11.13 8.65
CA ALA A 249 11.68 -12.08 7.57
C ALA A 249 12.75 -13.18 7.49
N GLY A 250 14.03 -12.79 7.56
CA GLY A 250 15.14 -13.74 7.59
C GLY A 250 15.04 -14.75 8.74
N LEU A 251 14.62 -14.30 9.93
CA LEU A 251 14.38 -15.22 11.06
C LEU A 251 13.24 -16.20 10.75
N LEU A 252 12.13 -15.74 10.15
CA LEU A 252 11.03 -16.64 9.77
C LEU A 252 11.48 -17.72 8.78
N PHE A 253 12.35 -17.39 7.83
CA PHE A 253 12.90 -18.36 6.87
C PHE A 253 13.89 -19.32 7.54
N LEU A 254 14.81 -18.82 8.35
CA LEU A 254 15.78 -19.64 9.06
C LEU A 254 15.14 -20.68 10.00
N PHE A 255 14.03 -20.31 10.63
CA PHE A 255 13.27 -21.22 11.49
C PHE A 255 12.23 -22.08 10.73
N GLY A 256 12.19 -22.03 9.41
CA GLY A 256 11.29 -22.84 8.59
C GLY A 256 9.80 -22.53 8.77
N ILE A 257 9.48 -21.30 9.17
CA ILE A 257 8.09 -20.83 9.32
C ILE A 257 7.47 -20.55 7.96
N ALA A 258 8.27 -20.03 7.03
CA ALA A 258 7.88 -19.71 5.66
C ALA A 258 9.00 -20.09 4.68
N ASP A 259 8.65 -20.18 3.40
CA ASP A 259 9.55 -20.48 2.29
C ASP A 259 10.03 -19.16 1.65
N ASP A 260 11.34 -18.94 1.64
CA ASP A 260 11.95 -17.71 1.10
C ASP A 260 11.77 -17.58 -0.40
N GLY A 261 11.89 -18.70 -1.14
CA GLY A 261 11.72 -18.70 -2.59
C GLY A 261 10.29 -18.32 -3.02
N LYS A 262 9.28 -18.79 -2.28
CA LYS A 262 7.89 -18.39 -2.51
C LYS A 262 7.65 -16.93 -2.13
N ALA A 263 8.22 -16.48 -1.01
CA ALA A 263 8.11 -15.10 -0.57
C ALA A 263 8.72 -14.14 -1.61
N LEU A 264 9.95 -14.41 -2.08
CA LEU A 264 10.62 -13.60 -3.10
C LEU A 264 9.85 -13.53 -4.43
N LYS A 265 9.24 -14.64 -4.86
CA LYS A 265 8.42 -14.69 -6.07
C LYS A 265 7.11 -13.91 -5.95
N SER A 266 6.56 -13.79 -4.75
CA SER A 266 5.31 -13.07 -4.50
C SER A 266 5.47 -11.56 -4.33
N LEU A 267 6.70 -11.06 -4.28
CA LEU A 267 6.98 -9.63 -4.20
C LEU A 267 6.43 -8.88 -5.43
N PRO A 268 5.88 -7.69 -5.26
CA PRO A 268 5.35 -6.88 -6.35
C PRO A 268 6.50 -6.19 -7.12
N TRP A 269 7.38 -6.97 -7.74
CA TRP A 269 8.57 -6.48 -8.44
C TRP A 269 8.26 -5.39 -9.47
N GLY A 270 7.12 -5.51 -10.16
CA GLY A 270 6.68 -4.47 -11.10
C GLY A 270 6.49 -3.11 -10.44
N THR A 271 5.90 -3.09 -9.23
CA THR A 271 5.71 -1.86 -8.46
C THR A 271 7.03 -1.35 -7.90
N ILE A 272 7.89 -2.23 -7.37
CA ILE A 272 9.19 -1.88 -6.82
C ILE A 272 10.06 -1.22 -7.90
N VAL A 273 10.18 -1.85 -9.06
CA VAL A 273 10.91 -1.30 -10.21
C VAL A 273 10.32 0.02 -10.66
N MET A 274 8.99 0.12 -10.76
CA MET A 274 8.31 1.34 -11.16
C MET A 274 8.64 2.51 -10.21
N VAL A 275 8.50 2.32 -8.92
CA VAL A 275 8.71 3.39 -7.92
C VAL A 275 10.15 3.88 -7.94
N LEU A 276 11.11 2.98 -7.94
CA LEU A 276 12.54 3.33 -7.93
C LEU A 276 12.97 4.03 -9.23
N ALA A 277 12.54 3.52 -10.36
CA ALA A 277 12.94 4.04 -11.66
C ALA A 277 12.26 5.38 -11.98
N VAL A 278 10.98 5.55 -11.59
CA VAL A 278 10.31 6.86 -11.72
C VAL A 278 10.94 7.88 -10.78
N GLY A 279 11.30 7.48 -9.56
CA GLY A 279 12.08 8.34 -8.64
C GLY A 279 13.39 8.81 -9.25
N SER A 280 14.12 7.91 -9.91
CA SER A 280 15.35 8.25 -10.64
C SER A 280 15.10 9.24 -11.78
N LEU A 281 14.05 9.05 -12.58
CA LEU A 281 13.67 9.99 -13.63
C LEU A 281 13.27 11.36 -13.06
N LEU A 282 12.49 11.38 -11.97
CA LEU A 282 12.11 12.60 -11.26
C LEU A 282 13.32 13.37 -10.74
N ASN A 283 14.36 12.68 -10.28
CA ASN A 283 15.63 13.33 -9.90
C ASN A 283 16.27 14.08 -11.08
N ILE A 284 16.26 13.51 -12.29
CA ILE A 284 16.72 14.20 -13.50
C ILE A 284 15.85 15.42 -13.80
N VAL A 285 14.53 15.26 -13.80
CA VAL A 285 13.57 16.36 -14.04
C VAL A 285 13.76 17.49 -13.04
N ASN A 286 13.99 17.15 -11.77
CA ASN A 286 14.25 18.11 -10.71
C ASN A 286 15.55 18.88 -10.94
N LYS A 287 16.64 18.19 -11.27
CA LYS A 287 17.94 18.83 -11.60
C LYS A 287 17.85 19.79 -12.79
N MET A 288 16.88 19.56 -13.68
CA MET A 288 16.63 20.39 -14.86
C MET A 288 15.59 21.49 -14.62
N GLY A 289 15.10 21.69 -13.37
CA GLY A 289 14.11 22.72 -13.04
C GLY A 289 12.67 22.40 -13.44
N GLY A 290 12.41 21.22 -14.03
CA GLY A 290 11.06 20.85 -14.49
C GLY A 290 10.04 20.71 -13.35
N ILE A 291 10.47 20.28 -12.16
CA ILE A 291 9.61 20.22 -10.98
C ILE A 291 9.26 21.62 -10.48
N ASP A 292 10.21 22.54 -10.47
CA ASP A 292 9.97 23.93 -10.08
C ASP A 292 8.98 24.62 -11.04
N LEU A 293 9.13 24.36 -12.35
CA LEU A 293 8.18 24.85 -13.35
C LEU A 293 6.76 24.33 -13.10
N MET A 294 6.62 23.03 -12.82
CA MET A 294 5.33 22.42 -12.52
C MET A 294 4.74 22.98 -11.23
N SER A 295 5.54 23.12 -10.19
CA SER A 295 5.14 23.67 -8.89
C SER A 295 4.65 25.11 -9.03
N ASN A 296 5.38 25.95 -9.77
CA ASN A 296 4.99 27.33 -10.04
C ASN A 296 3.71 27.44 -10.90
N ALA A 297 3.52 26.52 -11.85
CA ALA A 297 2.30 26.48 -12.65
C ALA A 297 1.08 26.08 -11.80
N LEU A 298 1.24 25.08 -10.94
CA LEU A 298 0.20 24.65 -10.00
C LEU A 298 -0.15 25.75 -8.99
N ALA A 299 0.86 26.41 -8.41
CA ALA A 299 0.65 27.52 -7.46
C ALA A 299 -0.16 28.69 -8.04
N LYS A 300 -0.09 28.93 -9.35
CA LYS A 300 -0.90 29.95 -10.03
C LYS A 300 -2.37 29.56 -10.20
N ILE A 301 -2.66 28.26 -10.25
CA ILE A 301 -4.02 27.71 -10.44
C ILE A 301 -4.69 27.46 -9.08
N MET A 302 -3.89 27.13 -8.07
CA MET A 302 -4.37 26.82 -6.71
C MET A 302 -4.67 28.10 -5.95
N THR A 303 -5.91 28.29 -5.58
CA THR A 303 -6.35 29.30 -4.60
C THR A 303 -6.39 28.69 -3.20
N LYS A 304 -6.46 29.54 -2.16
CA LYS A 304 -6.60 29.06 -0.76
C LYS A 304 -7.75 28.06 -0.55
N GLY A 305 -8.80 28.14 -1.38
CA GLY A 305 -9.96 27.23 -1.31
C GLY A 305 -9.86 25.97 -2.17
N THR A 306 -8.88 25.90 -3.09
CA THR A 306 -8.61 24.70 -3.92
C THR A 306 -7.39 23.94 -3.45
N ALA A 307 -6.65 24.45 -2.45
CA ALA A 307 -5.48 23.83 -1.86
C ALA A 307 -5.81 22.98 -0.60
N THR A 308 -7.06 23.02 -0.15
CA THR A 308 -7.64 22.19 0.91
C THR A 308 -8.59 21.17 0.30
#